data_dbcccb6b8aca4c77c1243142bc00f846
#
_entry.id   dbcccb6b8aca4c77c1243142bc00f846
#
_cell.length_a   1.000
_cell.length_b   1.000
_cell.length_c   1.000
_cell.angle_alpha   90.00
_cell.angle_beta   90.00
_cell.angle_gamma   90.00
#
_symmetry.space_group_name_H-M   'P 1'
#
loop_
_entity.id
_entity.type
_entity.pdbx_description
1 polymer ?
#
loop_
_entity_poly.entity_id
_entity_poly.type
_entity_poly.pdbx_seq_one_letter_code
_entity_poly.pdbx_strand_id
1 'polypeptide(L)'
;MTNRLTRLWRRVASIGAVVGACAIAPVSLFAQPTTDSAAQPAAPVTRADSSARPFGVGEKLSYTVAVGGAKVGSGEMRIIGIDTVQGHPTFHSSFTVDGGFLMFKVHDVLESWFDTTTLSSRRFVQKIHEVNYEKQREYDIWPERSEMQQHGYPVMPSVSNPLDDGSFLYFVRTVPLEVGKTYTFNRYFRPEKNPVVVKVLRKERVTVPAGTFDAIVIQPIIKSQGLFSEGGEAEIWLSDDPRHIVVQMKAKVPVLQTLDLYLQSYQPPITETAEDR
;
A
#
# COMPACT_ATOMS: atom_id res chain seq x y z
N MET A 1 12.12 24.82 -22.69
CA MET A 1 12.52 24.37 -21.34
C MET A 1 11.37 23.76 -20.52
N THR A 2 10.12 24.00 -20.87
CA THR A 2 8.89 23.57 -20.18
C THR A 2 8.58 22.07 -20.21
N ASN A 3 9.14 21.34 -21.18
CA ASN A 3 8.73 19.92 -21.44
C ASN A 3 9.45 18.87 -20.56
N ARG A 4 10.50 19.26 -19.81
CA ARG A 4 11.21 18.31 -18.92
C ARG A 4 10.59 18.26 -17.52
N LEU A 5 10.13 19.37 -17.00
CA LEU A 5 9.52 19.45 -15.66
C LEU A 5 8.16 18.74 -15.62
N THR A 6 7.33 18.88 -16.64
CA THR A 6 6.04 18.17 -16.75
C THR A 6 6.20 16.65 -16.84
N ARG A 7 7.27 16.15 -17.46
CA ARG A 7 7.55 14.70 -17.45
C ARG A 7 8.10 14.20 -16.11
N LEU A 8 8.70 15.09 -15.32
CA LEU A 8 9.23 14.76 -14.01
C LEU A 8 8.11 14.45 -13.00
N TRP A 9 7.13 15.33 -12.89
CA TRP A 9 6.01 15.18 -11.96
C TRP A 9 5.12 13.96 -12.31
N ARG A 10 5.00 13.63 -13.60
CA ARG A 10 4.29 12.42 -14.05
C ARG A 10 4.84 11.11 -13.48
N ARG A 11 6.07 11.10 -12.97
CA ARG A 11 6.69 9.92 -12.35
C ARG A 11 6.57 9.88 -10.83
N VAL A 12 6.31 11.03 -10.20
CA VAL A 12 6.18 11.13 -8.74
C VAL A 12 4.78 10.78 -8.27
N ALA A 13 3.77 11.21 -8.99
CA ALA A 13 2.38 10.98 -8.64
C ALA A 13 1.87 9.58 -9.03
N SER A 14 2.70 8.77 -9.71
CA SER A 14 2.37 7.37 -10.00
C SER A 14 2.56 6.46 -8.80
N ILE A 15 1.90 6.75 -7.70
CA ILE A 15 1.72 5.77 -6.59
C ILE A 15 0.91 4.54 -7.07
N GLY A 16 0.74 4.37 -8.36
CA GLY A 16 0.01 3.22 -8.90
C GLY A 16 -0.25 3.21 -10.40
N ALA A 17 0.47 3.93 -11.23
CA ALA A 17 0.23 3.91 -12.67
C ALA A 17 1.24 3.06 -13.43
N VAL A 18 0.85 1.87 -13.86
CA VAL A 18 1.51 1.14 -14.93
C VAL A 18 0.53 0.78 -16.02
N VAL A 19 0.73 1.35 -17.18
CA VAL A 19 0.20 0.82 -18.44
C VAL A 19 1.28 -0.09 -19.04
N GLY A 20 1.04 -1.40 -19.03
CA GLY A 20 1.81 -2.35 -19.81
C GLY A 20 1.43 -2.21 -21.29
N ALA A 21 2.37 -1.81 -22.14
CA ALA A 21 2.29 -2.07 -23.56
C ALA A 21 2.70 -3.55 -23.78
N CYS A 22 1.79 -4.38 -24.31
CA CYS A 22 2.09 -5.72 -24.78
C CYS A 22 2.98 -5.64 -26.03
N ALA A 23 4.25 -5.99 -25.89
CA ALA A 23 5.08 -6.40 -27.00
C ALA A 23 5.12 -7.93 -27.01
N ILE A 24 4.61 -8.53 -28.09
CA ILE A 24 4.65 -9.97 -28.33
C ILE A 24 6.05 -10.30 -28.85
N ALA A 25 6.81 -11.13 -28.12
CA ALA A 25 8.03 -11.75 -28.61
C ALA A 25 7.91 -13.29 -28.54
N PRO A 26 8.51 -14.04 -29.48
CA PRO A 26 8.23 -15.46 -29.64
C PRO A 26 8.90 -16.34 -28.59
N VAL A 27 8.18 -17.39 -28.21
CA VAL A 27 8.59 -18.42 -27.25
C VAL A 27 9.67 -19.31 -27.88
N SER A 28 10.84 -19.37 -27.25
CA SER A 28 11.81 -20.44 -27.48
C SER A 28 11.71 -21.49 -26.38
N LEU A 29 11.41 -22.71 -26.78
CA LEU A 29 11.32 -23.90 -25.95
C LEU A 29 12.71 -24.34 -25.50
N PHE A 30 13.05 -24.24 -24.22
CA PHE A 30 14.13 -24.99 -23.61
C PHE A 30 13.60 -25.80 -22.43
N ALA A 31 13.92 -27.09 -22.46
CA ALA A 31 13.53 -28.09 -21.45
C ALA A 31 14.18 -27.80 -20.10
N GLN A 32 13.39 -27.90 -19.02
CA GLN A 32 13.84 -27.80 -17.63
C GLN A 32 14.25 -29.19 -17.09
N PRO A 33 15.24 -29.27 -16.20
CA PRO A 33 15.40 -30.42 -15.32
C PRO A 33 14.52 -30.22 -14.07
N THR A 34 13.73 -31.25 -13.76
CA THR A 34 12.92 -31.37 -12.55
C THR A 34 13.83 -31.56 -11.33
N THR A 35 13.77 -30.64 -10.36
CA THR A 35 14.19 -30.87 -9.00
C THR A 35 12.97 -30.81 -8.08
N ASP A 36 12.62 -31.97 -7.53
CA ASP A 36 11.68 -32.12 -6.43
C ASP A 36 12.12 -31.25 -5.25
N SER A 37 11.36 -30.24 -4.94
CA SER A 37 11.46 -29.51 -3.68
C SER A 37 10.19 -29.76 -2.89
N ALA A 38 10.31 -30.55 -1.83
CA ALA A 38 9.25 -30.92 -0.93
C ALA A 38 8.54 -29.65 -0.39
N ALA A 39 7.25 -29.58 -0.64
CA ALA A 39 6.37 -28.55 -0.08
C ALA A 39 6.37 -28.68 1.44
N GLN A 40 6.91 -27.69 2.13
CA GLN A 40 6.80 -27.55 3.58
C GLN A 40 5.32 -27.22 3.90
N PRO A 41 4.67 -27.98 4.81
CA PRO A 41 3.26 -27.72 5.14
C PRO A 41 3.13 -26.34 5.77
N ALA A 42 2.18 -25.56 5.26
CA ALA A 42 1.80 -24.28 5.82
C ALA A 42 1.39 -24.48 7.28
N ALA A 43 2.03 -23.75 8.19
CA ALA A 43 1.64 -23.72 9.59
C ALA A 43 0.17 -23.31 9.72
N PRO A 44 -0.62 -23.91 10.64
CA PRO A 44 -2.02 -23.55 10.83
C PRO A 44 -2.12 -22.09 11.21
N VAL A 45 -2.89 -21.32 10.44
CA VAL A 45 -3.25 -19.95 10.76
C VAL A 45 -4.14 -20.00 12.01
N THR A 46 -3.55 -19.78 13.17
CA THR A 46 -4.29 -19.58 14.41
C THR A 46 -5.22 -18.39 14.20
N ARG A 47 -6.51 -18.59 14.42
CA ARG A 47 -7.55 -17.57 14.36
C ARG A 47 -7.14 -16.44 15.32
N ALA A 48 -6.56 -15.37 14.80
CA ALA A 48 -6.24 -14.20 15.59
C ALA A 48 -7.56 -13.61 16.12
N ASP A 49 -7.62 -13.44 17.42
CA ASP A 49 -8.73 -12.82 18.12
C ASP A 49 -8.98 -11.42 17.53
N SER A 50 -10.19 -11.17 17.04
CA SER A 50 -10.55 -9.94 16.31
C SER A 50 -10.49 -8.67 17.18
N SER A 51 -10.29 -8.84 18.49
CA SER A 51 -10.21 -7.76 19.49
C SER A 51 -8.83 -7.05 19.58
N ALA A 52 -7.80 -7.50 18.85
CA ALA A 52 -6.42 -7.01 19.02
C ALA A 52 -5.78 -6.44 17.74
N ARG A 53 -6.57 -5.88 16.82
CA ARG A 53 -5.98 -5.24 15.63
C ARG A 53 -5.40 -3.88 15.96
N PRO A 54 -4.24 -3.52 15.35
CA PRO A 54 -3.57 -2.25 15.62
C PRO A 54 -4.27 -1.04 14.97
N PHE A 55 -5.44 -1.21 14.37
CA PHE A 55 -6.22 -0.19 13.68
C PHE A 55 -7.71 -0.51 13.74
N GLY A 56 -8.56 0.49 13.46
CA GLY A 56 -10.00 0.34 13.45
C GLY A 56 -10.72 1.56 12.92
N VAL A 57 -12.05 1.54 12.95
CA VAL A 57 -12.91 2.64 12.49
C VAL A 57 -12.57 3.92 13.23
N GLY A 58 -12.50 5.03 12.49
CA GLY A 58 -12.17 6.35 13.02
C GLY A 58 -10.68 6.62 13.16
N GLU A 59 -9.80 5.61 12.94
CA GLU A 59 -8.37 5.87 12.89
C GLU A 59 -8.02 6.83 11.77
N LYS A 60 -7.17 7.82 12.09
CA LYS A 60 -6.72 8.84 11.15
C LYS A 60 -5.27 9.21 11.40
N LEU A 61 -4.47 9.17 10.34
CA LEU A 61 -3.09 9.59 10.30
C LEU A 61 -2.96 10.73 9.28
N SER A 62 -2.52 11.91 9.72
CA SER A 62 -2.28 13.03 8.81
C SER A 62 -0.79 13.25 8.62
N TYR A 63 -0.37 13.60 7.40
CA TYR A 63 1.04 13.71 7.02
C TYR A 63 1.36 15.07 6.41
N THR A 64 2.56 15.54 6.65
CA THR A 64 3.22 16.54 5.80
C THR A 64 3.91 15.81 4.66
N VAL A 65 3.68 16.24 3.43
CA VAL A 65 4.36 15.73 2.23
C VAL A 65 5.49 16.69 1.83
N ALA A 66 6.70 16.14 1.65
CA ALA A 66 7.87 16.89 1.23
C ALA A 66 8.55 16.23 0.02
N VAL A 67 9.19 17.07 -0.81
CA VAL A 67 10.05 16.65 -1.93
C VAL A 67 11.39 17.33 -1.79
N GLY A 68 12.46 16.54 -1.72
CA GLY A 68 13.82 17.08 -1.49
C GLY A 68 13.92 17.92 -0.22
N GLY A 69 13.14 17.61 0.81
CA GLY A 69 13.07 18.32 2.08
C GLY A 69 12.13 19.54 2.10
N ALA A 70 11.64 20.03 0.96
CA ALA A 70 10.71 21.14 0.91
C ALA A 70 9.26 20.63 1.06
N LYS A 71 8.48 21.22 1.98
CA LYS A 71 7.06 20.91 2.14
C LYS A 71 6.29 21.31 0.87
N VAL A 72 5.60 20.35 0.27
CA VAL A 72 4.83 20.53 -0.97
C VAL A 72 3.35 20.20 -0.82
N GLY A 73 2.93 19.61 0.32
CA GLY A 73 1.55 19.20 0.48
C GLY A 73 1.25 18.51 1.80
N SER A 74 0.14 17.81 1.81
CA SER A 74 -0.36 17.01 2.92
C SER A 74 -0.83 15.64 2.43
N GLY A 75 -0.89 14.67 3.35
CA GLY A 75 -1.47 13.36 3.12
C GLY A 75 -2.38 12.97 4.28
N GLU A 76 -3.32 12.09 4.02
CA GLU A 76 -4.20 11.54 5.05
C GLU A 76 -4.46 10.07 4.78
N MET A 77 -4.28 9.23 5.78
CA MET A 77 -4.64 7.81 5.79
C MET A 77 -5.67 7.59 6.89
N ARG A 78 -6.82 6.98 6.57
CA ARG A 78 -7.88 6.76 7.57
C ARG A 78 -8.74 5.55 7.27
N ILE A 79 -9.36 4.99 8.33
CA ILE A 79 -10.49 4.06 8.20
C ILE A 79 -11.78 4.84 8.43
N ILE A 80 -12.58 4.95 7.38
CA ILE A 80 -13.81 5.75 7.34
C ILE A 80 -14.92 5.04 8.12
N GLY A 81 -15.06 3.72 7.92
CA GLY A 81 -16.14 2.95 8.50
C GLY A 81 -16.08 1.46 8.10
N ILE A 82 -17.18 0.78 8.36
CA ILE A 82 -17.43 -0.58 7.89
C ILE A 82 -18.54 -0.53 6.83
N ASP A 83 -18.22 -1.01 5.63
CA ASP A 83 -19.17 -1.18 4.54
C ASP A 83 -19.40 -2.66 4.24
N THR A 84 -20.51 -2.99 3.59
CA THR A 84 -20.75 -4.34 3.09
C THR A 84 -20.41 -4.39 1.60
N VAL A 85 -19.37 -5.15 1.24
CA VAL A 85 -18.98 -5.39 -0.16
C VAL A 85 -19.12 -6.88 -0.47
N GLN A 86 -19.88 -7.20 -1.52
CA GLN A 86 -20.13 -8.59 -1.94
C GLN A 86 -20.68 -9.51 -0.80
N GLY A 87 -21.48 -8.93 0.13
CA GLY A 87 -22.02 -9.65 1.28
C GLY A 87 -21.06 -9.80 2.48
N HIS A 88 -19.89 -9.22 2.43
CA HIS A 88 -18.90 -9.29 3.50
C HIS A 88 -18.68 -7.94 4.17
N PRO A 89 -18.52 -7.89 5.51
CA PRO A 89 -18.12 -6.66 6.20
C PRO A 89 -16.66 -6.31 5.85
N THR A 90 -16.46 -5.09 5.41
CA THR A 90 -15.15 -4.57 4.97
C THR A 90 -14.82 -3.27 5.67
N PHE A 91 -13.57 -3.09 6.06
CA PHE A 91 -13.06 -1.76 6.37
C PHE A 91 -13.03 -0.94 5.08
N HIS A 92 -13.65 0.24 5.11
CA HIS A 92 -13.50 1.25 4.08
C HIS A 92 -12.38 2.20 4.51
N SER A 93 -11.27 2.16 3.81
CA SER A 93 -10.13 3.04 4.05
C SER A 93 -9.89 3.99 2.90
N SER A 94 -9.31 5.14 3.20
CA SER A 94 -8.85 6.12 2.22
C SER A 94 -7.42 6.54 2.52
N PHE A 95 -6.61 6.66 1.47
CA PHE A 95 -5.31 7.33 1.51
C PHE A 95 -5.30 8.43 0.44
N THR A 96 -5.18 9.68 0.90
CA THR A 96 -5.21 10.87 0.05
C THR A 96 -3.87 11.57 0.13
N VAL A 97 -3.40 12.07 -1.01
CA VAL A 97 -2.23 12.95 -1.12
C VAL A 97 -2.64 14.21 -1.87
N ASP A 98 -2.54 15.34 -1.18
CA ASP A 98 -2.80 16.67 -1.73
C ASP A 98 -1.50 17.46 -1.76
N GLY A 99 -1.15 18.03 -2.90
CA GLY A 99 0.06 18.79 -2.98
C GLY A 99 0.20 19.57 -4.27
N GLY A 100 1.33 20.24 -4.36
CA GLY A 100 1.68 20.95 -5.58
C GLY A 100 2.77 21.98 -5.36
N PHE A 101 3.32 22.45 -6.47
CA PHE A 101 4.29 23.52 -6.49
C PHE A 101 3.99 24.47 -7.65
N LEU A 102 3.84 25.76 -7.36
CA LEU A 102 3.41 26.78 -8.33
C LEU A 102 2.06 26.44 -8.95
N MET A 103 2.02 26.17 -10.27
CA MET A 103 0.79 25.86 -11.02
C MET A 103 0.47 24.36 -11.08
N PHE A 104 1.29 23.52 -10.47
CA PHE A 104 1.13 22.06 -10.49
C PHE A 104 0.38 21.62 -9.24
N LYS A 105 -0.85 21.12 -9.41
CA LYS A 105 -1.64 20.52 -8.34
C LYS A 105 -1.69 19.01 -8.52
N VAL A 106 -1.64 18.30 -7.39
CA VAL A 106 -1.81 16.85 -7.29
C VAL A 106 -2.89 16.59 -6.26
N HIS A 107 -3.85 15.75 -6.62
CA HIS A 107 -4.86 15.23 -5.71
C HIS A 107 -5.08 13.76 -6.04
N ASP A 108 -4.41 12.89 -5.30
CA ASP A 108 -4.48 11.45 -5.49
C ASP A 108 -5.25 10.82 -4.34
N VAL A 109 -6.20 9.95 -4.68
CA VAL A 109 -7.01 9.22 -3.71
C VAL A 109 -6.94 7.72 -4.02
N LEU A 110 -6.58 6.94 -3.01
CA LEU A 110 -6.73 5.49 -3.00
C LEU A 110 -7.82 5.14 -2.00
N GLU A 111 -8.88 4.48 -2.44
CA GLU A 111 -9.91 3.92 -1.56
C GLU A 111 -9.86 2.40 -1.63
N SER A 112 -9.86 1.74 -0.48
CA SER A 112 -9.78 0.28 -0.38
C SER A 112 -10.84 -0.24 0.56
N TRP A 113 -11.56 -1.27 0.11
CA TRP A 113 -12.50 -2.05 0.92
C TRP A 113 -11.89 -3.43 1.13
N PHE A 114 -11.45 -3.72 2.33
CA PHE A 114 -10.84 -4.99 2.67
C PHE A 114 -11.55 -5.66 3.85
N ASP A 115 -11.70 -6.96 3.73
CA ASP A 115 -12.43 -7.81 4.66
C ASP A 115 -11.97 -7.64 6.10
N THR A 116 -12.92 -7.45 7.03
CA THR A 116 -12.62 -7.21 8.43
C THR A 116 -11.97 -8.41 9.13
N THR A 117 -12.01 -9.60 8.58
CA THR A 117 -11.46 -10.82 9.16
C THR A 117 -10.14 -11.23 8.50
N THR A 118 -10.11 -11.31 7.19
CA THR A 118 -8.95 -11.82 6.42
C THR A 118 -8.00 -10.72 5.95
N LEU A 119 -8.44 -9.46 5.99
CA LEU A 119 -7.80 -8.27 5.39
C LEU A 119 -7.65 -8.39 3.87
N SER A 120 -8.41 -9.27 3.23
CA SER A 120 -8.38 -9.42 1.77
C SER A 120 -9.17 -8.31 1.11
N SER A 121 -8.59 -7.69 0.09
CA SER A 121 -9.24 -6.64 -0.70
C SER A 121 -10.43 -7.19 -1.47
N ARG A 122 -11.55 -6.46 -1.45
CA ARG A 122 -12.78 -6.78 -2.20
C ARG A 122 -13.13 -5.72 -3.22
N ARG A 123 -12.74 -4.47 -2.97
CA ARG A 123 -12.83 -3.36 -3.93
C ARG A 123 -11.66 -2.42 -3.73
N PHE A 124 -11.15 -1.89 -4.84
CA PHE A 124 -10.09 -0.90 -4.84
C PHE A 124 -10.37 0.18 -5.87
N VAL A 125 -10.29 1.43 -5.47
CA VAL A 125 -10.48 2.61 -6.34
C VAL A 125 -9.24 3.47 -6.26
N GLN A 126 -8.72 3.83 -7.42
CA GLN A 126 -7.62 4.76 -7.59
C GLN A 126 -8.08 5.95 -8.42
N LYS A 127 -8.03 7.14 -7.85
CA LYS A 127 -8.27 8.42 -8.52
C LYS A 127 -6.97 9.20 -8.51
N ILE A 128 -6.43 9.50 -9.69
CA ILE A 128 -5.23 10.30 -9.89
C ILE A 128 -5.63 11.56 -10.61
N HIS A 129 -5.39 12.69 -10.01
CA HIS A 129 -5.63 14.01 -10.62
C HIS A 129 -4.35 14.83 -10.56
N GLU A 130 -3.71 14.97 -11.72
CA GLU A 130 -2.50 15.77 -11.92
C GLU A 130 -2.75 16.77 -13.04
N VAL A 131 -2.12 17.90 -13.03
CA VAL A 131 -2.25 19.10 -13.89
C VAL A 131 -2.90 18.93 -15.27
N ASN A 132 -2.60 17.87 -16.01
CA ASN A 132 -3.14 17.53 -17.32
C ASN A 132 -3.42 16.04 -17.48
N TYR A 133 -3.58 15.33 -16.38
CA TYR A 133 -3.80 13.91 -16.37
C TYR A 133 -4.78 13.53 -15.29
N GLU A 134 -5.91 13.00 -15.72
CA GLU A 134 -6.91 12.45 -14.83
C GLU A 134 -7.10 10.99 -15.17
N LYS A 135 -7.08 10.16 -14.16
CA LYS A 135 -7.30 8.73 -14.33
C LYS A 135 -8.01 8.15 -13.12
N GLN A 136 -9.12 7.50 -13.38
CA GLN A 136 -9.81 6.68 -12.40
C GLN A 136 -9.71 5.22 -12.81
N ARG A 137 -9.41 4.37 -11.84
CA ARG A 137 -9.47 2.91 -11.98
C ARG A 137 -10.26 2.38 -10.81
N GLU A 138 -11.15 1.47 -11.10
CA GLU A 138 -11.96 0.79 -10.10
C GLU A 138 -11.87 -0.72 -10.35
N TYR A 139 -11.62 -1.47 -9.27
CA TYR A 139 -11.47 -2.91 -9.31
C TYR A 139 -12.44 -3.54 -8.33
N ASP A 140 -13.23 -4.51 -8.80
CA ASP A 140 -13.90 -5.48 -7.97
C ASP A 140 -13.02 -6.73 -7.88
N ILE A 141 -12.88 -7.28 -6.68
CA ILE A 141 -11.97 -8.39 -6.39
C ILE A 141 -12.76 -9.44 -5.61
N TRP A 142 -12.71 -10.69 -6.06
CA TRP A 142 -13.41 -11.82 -5.44
C TRP A 142 -12.40 -12.84 -4.92
N PRO A 143 -11.99 -12.75 -3.64
CA PRO A 143 -11.02 -13.66 -3.04
C PRO A 143 -11.39 -15.14 -3.18
N GLU A 144 -12.68 -15.48 -3.01
CA GLU A 144 -13.19 -16.83 -3.04
C GLU A 144 -13.06 -17.52 -4.42
N ARG A 145 -13.03 -16.70 -5.48
CA ARG A 145 -12.86 -17.18 -6.86
C ARG A 145 -11.45 -16.96 -7.39
N SER A 146 -10.59 -16.27 -6.61
CA SER A 146 -9.28 -15.79 -7.07
C SER A 146 -9.39 -15.02 -8.38
N GLU A 147 -10.35 -14.12 -8.46
CA GLU A 147 -10.67 -13.29 -9.62
C GLU A 147 -10.69 -11.80 -9.27
N MET A 148 -10.45 -10.98 -10.28
CA MET A 148 -10.65 -9.54 -10.21
C MET A 148 -11.20 -9.01 -11.53
N GLN A 149 -11.84 -7.85 -11.49
CA GLN A 149 -12.26 -7.12 -12.68
C GLN A 149 -11.94 -5.64 -12.52
N GLN A 150 -11.19 -5.08 -13.44
CA GLN A 150 -11.15 -3.63 -13.59
C GLN A 150 -12.40 -3.21 -14.37
N HIS A 151 -13.11 -2.18 -13.92
CA HIS A 151 -14.29 -1.68 -14.62
C HIS A 151 -13.96 -1.34 -16.07
N GLY A 152 -14.81 -1.83 -16.98
CA GLY A 152 -14.60 -1.71 -18.43
C GLY A 152 -13.67 -2.75 -19.07
N TYR A 153 -13.18 -3.73 -18.30
CA TYR A 153 -12.31 -4.80 -18.79
C TYR A 153 -12.87 -6.18 -18.43
N PRO A 154 -12.45 -7.25 -19.10
CA PRO A 154 -12.82 -8.62 -18.74
C PRO A 154 -12.37 -8.99 -17.32
N VAL A 155 -13.03 -10.00 -16.75
CA VAL A 155 -12.57 -10.66 -15.52
C VAL A 155 -11.20 -11.30 -15.77
N MET A 156 -10.31 -11.16 -14.81
CA MET A 156 -8.92 -11.65 -14.85
C MET A 156 -8.61 -12.45 -13.58
N PRO A 157 -7.61 -13.34 -13.63
CA PRO A 157 -7.13 -14.02 -12.43
C PRO A 157 -6.64 -13.05 -11.36
N SER A 158 -6.85 -13.42 -10.10
CA SER A 158 -6.28 -12.78 -8.92
C SER A 158 -5.67 -13.87 -8.01
N VAL A 159 -5.47 -13.54 -6.74
CA VAL A 159 -5.03 -14.48 -5.70
C VAL A 159 -6.12 -14.69 -4.65
N SER A 160 -6.05 -15.76 -3.86
CA SER A 160 -7.10 -16.12 -2.88
C SER A 160 -7.16 -15.17 -1.66
N ASN A 161 -6.08 -14.47 -1.33
CA ASN A 161 -6.03 -13.52 -0.22
C ASN A 161 -5.44 -12.19 -0.69
N PRO A 162 -6.11 -11.47 -1.60
CA PRO A 162 -5.56 -10.31 -2.29
C PRO A 162 -5.36 -9.12 -1.35
N LEU A 163 -4.32 -8.35 -1.63
CA LEU A 163 -4.08 -7.01 -1.09
C LEU A 163 -3.94 -6.03 -2.25
N ASP A 164 -4.51 -4.87 -2.10
CA ASP A 164 -4.26 -3.71 -2.95
C ASP A 164 -3.27 -2.72 -2.27
N ASP A 165 -2.99 -1.61 -2.91
CA ASP A 165 -2.02 -0.62 -2.43
C ASP A 165 -2.45 0.03 -1.10
N GLY A 166 -3.76 0.19 -0.84
CA GLY A 166 -4.30 0.75 0.39
C GLY A 166 -4.31 -0.28 1.53
N SER A 167 -4.88 -1.46 1.28
CA SER A 167 -4.99 -2.53 2.28
C SER A 167 -3.62 -3.08 2.71
N PHE A 168 -2.60 -3.03 1.84
CA PHE A 168 -1.23 -3.42 2.17
C PHE A 168 -0.67 -2.63 3.36
N LEU A 169 -0.92 -1.31 3.43
CA LEU A 169 -0.44 -0.47 4.51
C LEU A 169 -1.05 -0.84 5.88
N TYR A 170 -2.25 -1.38 5.90
CA TYR A 170 -2.87 -1.92 7.11
C TYR A 170 -2.39 -3.33 7.42
N PHE A 171 -2.28 -4.17 6.39
CA PHE A 171 -1.80 -5.55 6.55
C PHE A 171 -0.40 -5.61 7.14
N VAL A 172 0.54 -4.81 6.67
CA VAL A 172 1.93 -4.84 7.13
C VAL A 172 2.07 -4.51 8.61
N ARG A 173 1.12 -3.76 9.19
CA ARG A 173 1.06 -3.44 10.63
C ARG A 173 0.69 -4.64 11.49
N THR A 174 0.19 -5.73 10.89
CA THR A 174 -0.14 -6.98 11.60
C THR A 174 0.96 -8.04 11.51
N VAL A 175 2.03 -7.76 10.78
CA VAL A 175 3.15 -8.68 10.61
C VAL A 175 4.10 -8.59 11.81
N PRO A 176 4.62 -9.70 12.35
CA PRO A 176 5.66 -9.68 13.39
C PRO A 176 6.98 -9.19 12.79
N LEU A 177 7.29 -7.89 12.94
CA LEU A 177 8.39 -7.21 12.28
C LEU A 177 9.73 -7.42 13.05
N GLU A 178 10.38 -8.55 12.85
CA GLU A 178 11.68 -8.85 13.44
C GLU A 178 12.83 -8.34 12.57
N VAL A 179 13.75 -7.53 13.15
CA VAL A 179 14.92 -6.98 12.44
C VAL A 179 15.76 -8.10 11.81
N GLY A 180 16.16 -7.90 10.56
CA GLY A 180 16.91 -8.84 9.76
C GLY A 180 16.07 -9.91 9.06
N LYS A 181 14.78 -10.03 9.37
CA LYS A 181 13.87 -10.95 8.68
C LYS A 181 13.40 -10.37 7.34
N THR A 182 13.11 -11.29 6.44
CA THR A 182 12.44 -11.01 5.16
C THR A 182 11.17 -11.83 5.10
N TYR A 183 10.06 -11.15 4.92
CA TYR A 183 8.73 -11.76 4.76
C TYR A 183 8.33 -11.71 3.30
N THR A 184 7.75 -12.78 2.79
CA THR A 184 7.34 -12.92 1.39
C THR A 184 5.87 -13.32 1.33
N PHE A 185 5.08 -12.56 0.55
CA PHE A 185 3.64 -12.74 0.47
C PHE A 185 3.20 -12.80 -1.00
N ASN A 186 2.48 -13.84 -1.39
CA ASN A 186 1.82 -13.93 -2.70
C ASN A 186 0.40 -13.36 -2.60
N ARG A 187 0.30 -12.10 -2.17
CA ARG A 187 -0.97 -11.47 -1.82
C ARG A 187 -1.31 -10.23 -2.63
N TYR A 188 -0.46 -9.76 -3.54
CA TYR A 188 -0.86 -8.64 -4.39
C TYR A 188 -1.97 -9.09 -5.34
N PHE A 189 -3.05 -8.32 -5.46
CA PHE A 189 -4.25 -8.69 -6.21
C PHE A 189 -4.01 -8.97 -7.70
N ARG A 190 -2.91 -8.47 -8.25
CA ARG A 190 -2.43 -8.76 -9.60
C ARG A 190 -1.33 -9.80 -9.52
N PRO A 191 -1.60 -11.05 -9.96
CA PRO A 191 -0.67 -12.18 -9.76
C PRO A 191 0.73 -11.96 -10.32
N GLU A 192 0.85 -11.26 -11.45
CA GLU A 192 2.12 -10.99 -12.12
C GLU A 192 3.06 -10.09 -11.31
N LYS A 193 2.54 -9.42 -10.27
CA LYS A 193 3.31 -8.53 -9.39
C LYS A 193 3.77 -9.19 -8.10
N ASN A 194 3.44 -10.45 -7.92
CA ASN A 194 3.90 -11.23 -6.77
C ASN A 194 5.33 -11.80 -7.02
N PRO A 195 6.09 -12.12 -5.97
CA PRO A 195 5.74 -11.88 -4.58
C PRO A 195 5.92 -10.42 -4.14
N VAL A 196 5.15 -10.00 -3.14
CA VAL A 196 5.47 -8.82 -2.32
C VAL A 196 6.50 -9.24 -1.29
N VAL A 197 7.60 -8.53 -1.20
CA VAL A 197 8.67 -8.79 -0.23
C VAL A 197 8.76 -7.64 0.75
N VAL A 198 8.82 -7.93 2.05
CA VAL A 198 9.02 -6.95 3.12
C VAL A 198 10.29 -7.30 3.87
N LYS A 199 11.33 -6.49 3.74
CA LYS A 199 12.55 -6.62 4.52
C LYS A 199 12.46 -5.74 5.76
N VAL A 200 12.74 -6.30 6.93
CA VAL A 200 12.84 -5.53 8.18
C VAL A 200 14.30 -5.14 8.37
N LEU A 201 14.61 -3.87 8.19
CA LEU A 201 15.99 -3.40 8.06
C LEU A 201 16.65 -3.15 9.41
N ARG A 202 16.01 -2.34 10.26
CA ARG A 202 16.58 -1.82 11.50
C ARG A 202 15.51 -1.24 12.43
N LYS A 203 15.90 -0.97 13.66
CA LYS A 203 15.18 -0.07 14.56
C LYS A 203 15.96 1.22 14.68
N GLU A 204 15.26 2.35 14.73
CA GLU A 204 15.86 3.65 14.97
C GLU A 204 14.85 4.63 15.59
N ARG A 205 15.37 5.66 16.22
CA ARG A 205 14.55 6.75 16.74
C ARG A 205 14.38 7.81 15.68
N VAL A 206 13.13 8.20 15.40
CA VAL A 206 12.80 9.21 14.39
C VAL A 206 11.95 10.32 15.00
N THR A 207 12.23 11.56 14.61
CA THR A 207 11.44 12.73 14.99
C THR A 207 10.70 13.27 13.79
N VAL A 208 9.38 13.37 13.91
CA VAL A 208 8.44 13.90 12.94
C VAL A 208 7.56 14.97 13.59
N PRO A 209 6.75 15.76 12.86
CA PRO A 209 5.91 16.78 13.48
C PRO A 209 4.99 16.28 14.61
N ALA A 210 4.52 15.04 14.54
CA ALA A 210 3.70 14.40 15.59
C ALA A 210 4.48 14.06 16.87
N GLY A 211 5.81 14.11 16.87
CA GLY A 211 6.65 13.77 18.02
C GLY A 211 7.82 12.87 17.67
N THR A 212 8.42 12.28 18.71
CA THR A 212 9.55 11.35 18.57
C THR A 212 9.10 9.93 18.86
N PHE A 213 9.45 8.99 17.97
CA PHE A 213 9.06 7.60 18.01
C PHE A 213 10.27 6.69 17.94
N ASP A 214 10.27 5.61 18.71
CA ASP A 214 11.08 4.46 18.40
C ASP A 214 10.36 3.71 17.27
N ALA A 215 11.07 3.38 16.19
CA ALA A 215 10.46 2.89 14.97
C ALA A 215 11.21 1.67 14.39
N ILE A 216 10.43 0.77 13.78
CA ILE A 216 10.92 -0.33 12.97
C ILE A 216 10.89 0.13 11.51
N VAL A 217 12.02 0.03 10.83
CA VAL A 217 12.15 0.43 9.42
C VAL A 217 12.03 -0.80 8.54
N ILE A 218 11.07 -0.75 7.62
CA ILE A 218 10.85 -1.81 6.64
C ILE A 218 11.06 -1.28 5.22
N GLN A 219 11.47 -2.19 4.32
CA GLN A 219 11.55 -1.95 2.88
C GLN A 219 10.55 -2.89 2.17
N PRO A 220 9.40 -2.38 1.74
CA PRO A 220 8.51 -3.13 0.87
C PRO A 220 9.03 -3.13 -0.56
N ILE A 221 8.96 -4.27 -1.25
CA ILE A 221 9.34 -4.44 -2.64
C ILE A 221 8.19 -5.14 -3.35
N ILE A 222 7.62 -4.47 -4.36
CA ILE A 222 6.53 -5.01 -5.19
C ILE A 222 7.01 -4.99 -6.64
N LYS A 223 6.77 -6.05 -7.40
CA LYS A 223 7.07 -6.11 -8.85
C LYS A 223 6.17 -5.16 -9.63
N SER A 224 6.29 -3.87 -9.40
CA SER A 224 5.51 -2.83 -10.07
C SER A 224 6.42 -1.66 -10.41
N GLN A 225 5.96 -0.75 -11.27
CA GLN A 225 6.59 0.56 -11.42
C GLN A 225 5.89 1.50 -10.42
N GLY A 226 6.61 2.02 -9.45
CA GLY A 226 6.05 2.90 -8.41
C GLY A 226 7.01 3.03 -7.24
N LEU A 227 6.53 3.62 -6.14
CA LEU A 227 7.33 3.87 -4.94
C LEU A 227 7.95 2.59 -4.35
N PHE A 228 7.27 1.47 -4.45
CA PHE A 228 7.69 0.18 -3.92
C PHE A 228 8.23 -0.77 -4.99
N SER A 229 8.72 -0.23 -6.12
CA SER A 229 9.22 -1.05 -7.24
C SER A 229 10.51 -1.81 -6.90
N GLU A 230 10.80 -2.85 -7.71
CA GLU A 230 12.04 -3.66 -7.69
C GLU A 230 13.27 -2.81 -8.02
N GLY A 231 13.75 -1.93 -7.55
CA GLY A 231 14.81 -0.94 -7.80
C GLY A 231 14.46 0.40 -7.17
N GLY A 232 13.28 0.51 -6.56
CA GLY A 232 12.91 1.63 -5.70
C GLY A 232 13.51 1.46 -4.32
N GLU A 233 14.08 2.54 -3.79
CA GLU A 233 14.52 2.61 -2.41
C GLU A 233 13.42 3.28 -1.58
N ALA A 234 12.33 2.53 -1.31
CA ALA A 234 11.28 3.00 -0.42
C ALA A 234 11.45 2.39 0.96
N GLU A 235 11.35 3.20 1.98
CA GLU A 235 11.34 2.76 3.38
C GLU A 235 10.07 3.27 4.07
N ILE A 236 9.54 2.47 4.98
CA ILE A 236 8.41 2.82 5.85
C ILE A 236 8.87 2.65 7.31
N TRP A 237 8.65 3.66 8.11
CA TRP A 237 8.88 3.65 9.55
C TRP A 237 7.56 3.36 10.25
N LEU A 238 7.51 2.24 10.97
CA LEU A 238 6.38 1.85 11.80
C LEU A 238 6.76 2.04 13.26
N SER A 239 5.88 2.58 14.10
CA SER A 239 6.16 2.69 15.53
C SER A 239 6.47 1.31 16.14
N ASP A 240 7.51 1.24 16.98
CA ASP A 240 7.92 0.02 17.68
C ASP A 240 7.04 -0.19 18.93
N ASP A 241 5.74 -0.26 18.69
CA ASP A 241 4.70 -0.55 19.69
C ASP A 241 3.60 -1.41 19.03
N PRO A 242 2.65 -1.98 19.81
CA PRO A 242 1.61 -2.85 19.26
C PRO A 242 0.73 -2.21 18.17
N ARG A 243 0.73 -0.89 18.02
CA ARG A 243 -0.07 -0.17 17.01
C ARG A 243 0.58 -0.17 15.64
N HIS A 244 1.93 -0.28 15.57
CA HIS A 244 2.71 -0.18 14.33
C HIS A 244 2.23 0.98 13.45
N ILE A 245 2.08 2.18 14.04
CA ILE A 245 1.61 3.38 13.32
C ILE A 245 2.63 3.70 12.22
N VAL A 246 2.15 4.04 11.02
CA VAL A 246 3.02 4.52 9.94
C VAL A 246 3.47 5.94 10.29
N VAL A 247 4.70 6.06 10.82
CA VAL A 247 5.27 7.34 11.30
C VAL A 247 5.88 8.14 10.17
N GLN A 248 6.52 7.43 9.22
CA GLN A 248 7.16 8.05 8.07
C GLN A 248 7.16 7.10 6.88
N MET A 249 7.03 7.65 5.69
CA MET A 249 7.33 6.96 4.43
C MET A 249 8.34 7.79 3.65
N LYS A 250 9.30 7.14 3.04
CA LYS A 250 10.32 7.78 2.20
C LYS A 250 10.55 6.94 0.95
N ALA A 251 10.56 7.57 -0.21
CA ALA A 251 10.88 6.90 -1.44
C ALA A 251 11.84 7.73 -2.28
N LYS A 252 12.87 7.10 -2.84
CA LYS A 252 13.70 7.74 -3.85
C LYS A 252 12.95 7.73 -5.18
N VAL A 253 12.79 8.89 -5.76
CA VAL A 253 12.16 9.07 -7.05
C VAL A 253 13.20 9.58 -8.03
N PRO A 254 13.42 8.89 -9.18
CA PRO A 254 14.36 9.38 -10.19
C PRO A 254 14.09 10.85 -10.53
N VAL A 255 15.15 11.68 -10.52
CA VAL A 255 15.13 13.11 -10.85
C VAL A 255 14.61 14.05 -9.74
N LEU A 256 13.80 13.59 -8.78
CA LEU A 256 13.18 14.41 -7.73
C LEU A 256 13.86 14.29 -6.35
N GLN A 257 14.93 13.50 -6.23
CA GLN A 257 15.62 13.17 -4.97
C GLN A 257 14.76 12.23 -4.09
N THR A 258 13.96 12.76 -3.16
CA THR A 258 13.11 11.97 -2.27
C THR A 258 11.70 12.54 -2.21
N LEU A 259 10.73 11.65 -2.09
CA LEU A 259 9.38 11.95 -1.66
C LEU A 259 9.24 11.43 -0.23
N ASP A 260 8.92 12.31 0.69
CA ASP A 260 8.82 12.01 2.10
C ASP A 260 7.41 12.34 2.61
N LEU A 261 6.82 11.44 3.41
CA LEU A 261 5.62 11.69 4.20
C LEU A 261 6.00 11.59 5.67
N TYR A 262 5.78 12.64 6.44
CA TYR A 262 6.06 12.73 7.86
C TYR A 262 4.76 12.84 8.66
N LEU A 263 4.54 11.94 9.62
CA LEU A 263 3.34 11.98 10.47
C LEU A 263 3.25 13.33 11.18
N GLN A 264 2.13 14.01 10.99
CA GLN A 264 1.80 15.29 11.62
C GLN A 264 0.87 15.14 12.80
N SER A 265 -0.07 14.22 12.72
CA SER A 265 -1.00 13.88 13.81
C SER A 265 -1.53 12.47 13.67
N TYR A 266 -1.89 11.88 14.81
CA TYR A 266 -2.52 10.58 14.91
C TYR A 266 -3.76 10.66 15.77
N GLN A 267 -4.87 10.16 15.24
CA GLN A 267 -6.11 9.93 15.97
C GLN A 267 -6.32 8.41 16.05
N PRO A 268 -6.42 7.83 17.26
CA PRO A 268 -6.66 6.40 17.43
C PRO A 268 -8.06 6.01 16.93
N PRO A 269 -8.30 4.70 16.73
CA PRO A 269 -9.63 4.17 16.46
C PRO A 269 -10.63 4.58 17.56
N ILE A 270 -11.89 4.69 17.17
CA ILE A 270 -12.99 4.83 18.12
C ILE A 270 -13.09 3.51 18.90
N THR A 271 -12.89 3.56 20.19
CA THR A 271 -13.16 2.41 21.08
C THR A 271 -14.64 2.46 21.42
N GLU A 272 -15.43 1.47 21.01
CA GLU A 272 -16.79 1.30 21.55
C GLU A 272 -16.66 1.07 23.06
N THR A 273 -17.10 2.03 23.85
CA THR A 273 -17.26 1.82 25.29
C THR A 273 -18.41 0.86 25.51
N ALA A 274 -18.23 -0.07 26.47
CA ALA A 274 -19.21 -1.12 26.80
C ALA A 274 -20.59 -0.59 27.31
N GLU A 275 -20.82 0.71 27.25
CA GLU A 275 -22.06 1.38 27.66
C GLU A 275 -23.10 1.51 26.53
N ASP A 276 -22.75 1.19 25.28
CA ASP A 276 -23.66 1.28 24.11
C ASP A 276 -24.27 -0.08 23.69
N ARG A 277 -24.30 -1.09 24.59
CA ARG A 277 -24.96 -2.37 24.34
C ARG A 277 -26.21 -2.56 25.16
#